data_ae6f55aa53336b4ec10df0fd7b774eab
#
_entry.id   ae6f55aa53336b4ec10df0fd7b774eab
#
_cell.length_a   1.000
_cell.length_b   1.000
_cell.length_c   1.000
_cell.angle_alpha   90.00
_cell.angle_beta   90.00
_cell.angle_gamma   90.00
#
_symmetry.space_group_name_H-M   'P 1'
#
loop_
_entity.id
_entity.type
_entity.pdbx_description
1 polymer ?
#
loop_
_entity_poly.entity_id
_entity_poly.type
_entity_poly.pdbx_seq_one_letter_code
_entity_poly.pdbx_strand_id
1 'polypeptide(L)'
;MFFDTIAEVIADRTGCEVSAIKPESTFTELGIDSLDTVELLMNLEDKLGIEIELDQAISTVGDLDQFIQSKQGQHDDQVGNL
;
A
#
# COMPACT_ATOMS: atom_id res chain seq x y z
N MET A 1 10.93 -3.53 -2.10
CA MET A 1 10.00 -2.42 -1.86
C MET A 1 8.75 -2.62 -2.71
N PHE A 2 7.63 -2.24 -2.16
CA PHE A 2 6.35 -2.47 -2.84
C PHE A 2 5.73 -1.18 -3.36
N PHE A 3 6.51 -0.12 -3.32
CA PHE A 3 6.01 1.20 -3.72
C PHE A 3 5.50 1.18 -5.17
N ASP A 4 6.25 0.56 -6.06
CA ASP A 4 5.86 0.53 -7.48
C ASP A 4 4.51 -0.16 -7.66
N THR A 5 4.30 -1.28 -6.98
CA THR A 5 3.04 -2.01 -7.06
C THR A 5 1.90 -1.18 -6.50
N ILE A 6 2.15 -0.52 -5.36
CA ILE A 6 1.15 0.33 -4.73
C ILE A 6 0.79 1.48 -5.67
N ALA A 7 1.80 2.11 -6.25
CA ALA A 7 1.58 3.24 -7.15
C ALA A 7 0.79 2.82 -8.38
N GLU A 8 1.07 1.64 -8.92
CA GLU A 8 0.33 1.15 -10.08
C GLU A 8 -1.15 0.93 -9.75
N VAL A 9 -1.43 0.35 -8.60
CA VAL A 9 -2.81 0.12 -8.18
C VAL A 9 -3.54 1.44 -7.98
N ILE A 10 -2.87 2.40 -7.35
CA ILE A 10 -3.45 3.73 -7.12
C ILE A 10 -3.71 4.42 -8.45
N ALA A 11 -2.75 4.38 -9.35
CA ALA A 11 -2.89 5.02 -10.65
C ALA A 11 -4.07 4.44 -11.43
N ASP A 12 -4.23 3.13 -11.35
CA ASP A 12 -5.31 2.45 -12.04
C ASP A 12 -6.68 2.88 -11.50
N ARG A 13 -6.77 3.06 -10.18
CA ARG A 13 -8.04 3.45 -9.58
C ARG A 13 -8.36 4.93 -9.76
N THR A 14 -7.37 5.78 -9.68
CA THR A 14 -7.59 7.23 -9.70
C THR A 14 -7.43 7.83 -11.09
N GLY A 15 -6.79 7.12 -11.99
CA GLY A 15 -6.52 7.64 -13.32
C GLY A 15 -5.34 8.58 -13.38
N CYS A 16 -4.60 8.73 -12.28
CA CYS A 16 -3.41 9.57 -12.30
C CYS A 16 -2.20 8.77 -12.81
N GLU A 17 -1.12 9.47 -13.07
CA GLU A 17 0.10 8.82 -13.55
C GLU A 17 0.90 8.27 -12.38
N VAL A 18 1.52 7.12 -12.59
CA VAL A 18 2.37 6.51 -11.58
C VAL A 18 3.46 7.48 -11.12
N SER A 19 4.02 8.23 -12.07
CA SER A 19 5.09 9.17 -11.76
C SER A 19 4.64 10.34 -10.88
N ALA A 20 3.34 10.58 -10.80
CA ALA A 20 2.80 11.63 -9.95
C ALA A 20 2.63 11.17 -8.51
N ILE A 21 2.75 9.90 -8.25
CA ILE A 21 2.55 9.33 -6.92
C ILE A 21 3.89 9.25 -6.21
N LYS A 22 3.96 9.84 -5.02
CA LYS A 22 5.21 9.90 -4.24
C LYS A 22 4.97 9.28 -2.86
N PRO A 23 6.04 8.86 -2.18
CA PRO A 23 5.87 8.28 -0.84
C PRO A 23 5.19 9.23 0.14
N GLU A 24 5.43 10.52 0.02
CA GLU A 24 4.82 11.50 0.90
C GLU A 24 3.40 11.89 0.49
N SER A 25 2.93 11.42 -0.65
CA SER A 25 1.56 11.71 -1.10
C SER A 25 0.55 11.07 -0.16
N THR A 26 -0.45 11.84 0.26
CA THR A 26 -1.52 11.30 1.07
C THR A 26 -2.61 10.74 0.17
N PHE A 27 -3.39 9.82 0.70
CA PHE A 27 -4.49 9.27 -0.08
C PHE A 27 -5.52 10.36 -0.41
N THR A 28 -5.73 11.28 0.52
CA THR A 28 -6.64 12.40 0.31
C THR A 28 -6.17 13.27 -0.86
N GLU A 29 -4.89 13.56 -0.93
CA GLU A 29 -4.32 14.36 -2.02
C GLU A 29 -4.54 13.68 -3.37
N LEU A 30 -4.53 12.36 -3.38
CA LEU A 30 -4.70 11.59 -4.60
C LEU A 30 -6.17 11.39 -4.97
N GLY A 31 -7.08 11.94 -4.16
CA GLY A 31 -8.50 11.81 -4.42
C GLY A 31 -9.08 10.49 -3.97
N ILE A 32 -8.43 9.82 -3.04
CA ILE A 32 -8.88 8.53 -2.53
C ILE A 32 -9.58 8.78 -1.18
N ASP A 33 -10.87 8.50 -1.12
CA ASP A 33 -11.61 8.64 0.13
C ASP A 33 -11.54 7.34 0.95
N SER A 34 -12.26 7.30 2.06
CA SER A 34 -12.21 6.16 2.96
C SER A 34 -12.64 4.86 2.31
N LEU A 35 -13.69 4.91 1.52
CA LEU A 35 -14.19 3.71 0.84
C LEU A 35 -13.22 3.25 -0.23
N ASP A 36 -12.68 4.19 -0.99
CA ASP A 36 -11.70 3.86 -2.01
C ASP A 36 -10.44 3.28 -1.38
N THR A 37 -10.05 3.78 -0.22
CA THR A 37 -8.89 3.25 0.48
C THR A 37 -9.09 1.78 0.84
N VAL A 38 -10.26 1.43 1.34
CA VAL A 38 -10.55 0.05 1.69
C VAL A 38 -10.45 -0.85 0.45
N GLU A 39 -11.04 -0.42 -0.66
CA GLU A 39 -10.97 -1.21 -1.89
C GLU A 39 -9.55 -1.32 -2.41
N LEU A 40 -8.80 -0.24 -2.30
CA LEU A 40 -7.38 -0.23 -2.69
C LEU A 40 -6.60 -1.26 -1.89
N LEU A 41 -6.80 -1.29 -0.58
CA LEU A 41 -6.12 -2.24 0.27
C LEU A 41 -6.50 -3.68 -0.06
N MET A 42 -7.77 -3.91 -0.37
CA MET A 42 -8.21 -5.23 -0.76
C MET A 42 -7.55 -5.69 -2.06
N ASN A 43 -7.41 -4.79 -3.01
CA ASN A 43 -6.72 -5.10 -4.26
C ASN A 43 -5.25 -5.43 -4.01
N LEU A 44 -4.62 -4.70 -3.11
CA LEU A 44 -3.23 -4.95 -2.77
C LEU A 44 -3.06 -6.28 -2.05
N GLU A 45 -3.97 -6.59 -1.15
CA GLU A 45 -3.95 -7.88 -0.46
C GLU A 45 -3.97 -9.03 -1.46
N ASP A 46 -4.86 -8.92 -2.43
CA ASP A 46 -5.00 -9.94 -3.44
C ASP A 46 -3.75 -10.04 -4.32
N LYS A 47 -3.21 -8.90 -4.68
CA LYS A 47 -2.06 -8.83 -5.58
C LYS A 47 -0.79 -9.34 -4.90
N LEU A 48 -0.61 -9.00 -3.64
CA LEU A 48 0.61 -9.33 -2.89
C LEU A 48 0.47 -10.60 -2.06
N GLY A 49 -0.74 -11.10 -1.90
CA GLY A 49 -0.97 -12.32 -1.13
C GLY A 49 -0.74 -12.16 0.35
N ILE A 50 -0.98 -10.98 0.89
CA ILE A 50 -0.82 -10.70 2.32
C ILE A 50 -2.09 -10.06 2.85
N GLU A 51 -2.23 -10.07 4.18
CA GLU A 51 -3.34 -9.39 4.83
C GLU A 51 -2.92 -7.98 5.21
N ILE A 52 -3.73 -7.01 4.86
CA ILE A 52 -3.49 -5.62 5.20
C ILE A 52 -4.67 -5.11 6.01
N GLU A 53 -4.42 -4.73 7.24
CA GLU A 53 -5.46 -4.14 8.07
C GLU A 53 -5.42 -2.64 7.91
N LEU A 54 -6.60 -2.04 7.83
CA LEU A 54 -6.71 -0.59 7.74
C LEU A 54 -6.33 0.00 9.09
N ASP A 55 -5.13 0.53 9.17
CA ASP A 55 -4.64 1.14 10.40
C ASP A 55 -4.68 2.65 10.24
N GLN A 56 -5.04 3.32 11.32
CA GLN A 56 -5.13 4.77 11.34
C GLN A 56 -3.77 5.44 11.15
N ALA A 57 -2.70 4.71 11.38
CA ALA A 57 -1.36 5.23 11.19
C ALA A 57 -0.98 5.35 9.73
N ILE A 58 -1.72 4.69 8.84
CA ILE A 58 -1.43 4.73 7.41
C ILE A 58 -2.15 5.91 6.79
N SER A 59 -1.43 6.95 6.46
CA SER A 59 -2.01 8.14 5.84
C SER A 59 -1.33 8.50 4.52
N THR A 60 -0.12 8.02 4.27
CA THR A 60 0.58 8.28 3.02
C THR A 60 0.88 6.98 2.30
N VAL A 61 1.24 7.10 1.02
CA VAL A 61 1.63 5.93 0.23
C VAL A 61 2.87 5.26 0.85
N GLY A 62 3.80 6.07 1.34
CA GLY A 62 4.99 5.55 2.00
C GLY A 62 4.66 4.78 3.27
N ASP A 63 3.68 5.25 4.04
CA ASP A 63 3.24 4.54 5.23
C ASP A 63 2.72 3.15 4.87
N LEU A 64 1.95 3.07 3.81
CA LEU A 64 1.42 1.80 3.35
C LEU A 64 2.54 0.87 2.90
N ASP A 65 3.50 1.40 2.16
CA ASP A 65 4.65 0.63 1.72
C ASP A 65 5.43 0.06 2.91
N GLN A 66 5.67 0.88 3.92
CA GLN A 66 6.37 0.43 5.11
C GLN A 66 5.59 -0.64 5.85
N PHE A 67 4.28 -0.49 5.92
CA PHE A 67 3.44 -1.48 6.57
C PHE A 67 3.56 -2.84 5.86
N ILE A 68 3.52 -2.82 4.54
CA ILE A 68 3.62 -4.04 3.76
C ILE A 68 5.00 -4.67 3.92
N GLN A 69 6.04 -3.86 3.90
CA GLN A 69 7.40 -4.36 4.10
C GLN A 69 7.56 -4.98 5.48
N SER A 70 6.93 -4.38 6.48
CA SER A 70 7.00 -4.90 7.84
C SER A 70 6.34 -6.28 7.92
N LYS A 71 5.23 -6.47 7.24
CA LYS A 71 4.56 -7.76 7.22
C LYS A 71 5.42 -8.81 6.53
N GLN A 72 5.99 -8.46 5.40
CA GLN A 72 6.85 -9.38 4.66
C GLN A 72 8.13 -9.68 5.45
N GLY A 73 8.70 -8.65 6.05
CA GLY A 73 9.91 -8.81 6.83
C GLY A 73 9.71 -9.73 8.02
N GLN A 74 8.58 -9.61 8.70
CA GLN A 74 8.26 -10.48 9.82
C GLN A 74 8.15 -11.93 9.37
N HIS A 75 7.54 -12.15 8.24
CA HIS A 75 7.40 -13.49 7.69
C HIS A 75 8.77 -14.08 7.34
N ASP A 76 9.60 -13.27 6.71
CA ASP A 76 10.94 -13.68 6.34
C ASP A 76 11.79 -13.99 7.57
N ASP A 77 11.66 -13.18 8.60
CA ASP A 77 12.39 -13.39 9.84
C ASP A 77 12.09 -14.75 10.45
N GLN A 78 10.84 -15.13 10.45
CA GLN A 78 10.44 -16.41 10.99
C GLN A 78 11.07 -17.56 10.22
N VAL A 79 11.08 -17.45 8.92
CA VAL A 79 11.68 -18.45 8.07
C VAL A 79 13.19 -18.47 8.26
N GLY A 80 13.78 -17.31 8.37
CA GLY A 80 15.22 -17.19 8.53
C GLY A 80 15.72 -17.75 9.83
N ASN A 81 14.90 -17.78 10.85
CA ASN A 81 15.29 -18.29 12.15
C ASN A 81 15.32 -19.80 12.21
N LEU A 82 14.73 -20.43 11.25
CA LEU A 82 14.67 -21.88 11.22
C LEU A 82 15.86 -22.45 10.48
#